data_daad04b4fe9e6bec68c53484b9de8308
#
_entry.id   daad04b4fe9e6bec68c53484b9de8308
#
_cell.length_a   1.000
_cell.length_b   1.000
_cell.length_c   1.000
_cell.angle_alpha   90.00
_cell.angle_beta   90.00
_cell.angle_gamma   90.00
#
_symmetry.space_group_name_H-M   'P 1'
#
loop_
_entity.id
_entity.type
_entity.pdbx_description
1 polymer ?
#
loop_
_entity_poly.entity_id
_entity_poly.type
_entity_poly.pdbx_seq_one_letter_code
_entity_poly.pdbx_strand_id
1 'polypeptide(L)'
;RTLKEITSIKTGQAVNKQMISANPGEYPVINSGREPLGFIDEWNTDNDPIGITSRGAGVGSVTWQPGKYFRGNLNYSVTIKNPKLVSTRFLYHLLLELQPEIQALCTYDGIPALNASNLKDLLIPIPCPDNPQKSLEIQAEIARILDAFTELTAELTAELTARKKQYNYYRDQLLSFEEGDVEWKTLGDVCDFKNGFAFKSNLFKDTGLPIVRITNINGSGVDMADVKYFDPSDYKENTQSYAIDSGDILIAMSGATTGKIGCFNSNRTAYLNQRVGKFIPKSNALNNRYLYHFLLSKTDAIYVLAGGGAQPNLSSKALMEKILIPIPYANDSTKSTAEQKRIANILDKLDTLTNSITEGLPREIELRQKQYEHYRDQIG
;
A
#
# COMPACT_ATOMS: atom_id res chain seq x y z
N ARG A 1 -5.68 -0.05 36.83
CA ARG A 1 -5.13 1.23 37.39
C ARG A 1 -5.30 2.35 36.41
N THR A 2 -5.32 3.59 36.85
CA THR A 2 -5.33 4.72 35.91
C THR A 2 -3.90 4.98 35.39
N LEU A 3 -3.83 5.53 34.16
CA LEU A 3 -2.53 5.86 33.56
C LEU A 3 -1.70 6.83 34.42
N LYS A 4 -2.34 7.80 35.10
CA LYS A 4 -1.67 8.73 36.05
C LYS A 4 -1.06 8.05 37.26
N GLU A 5 -1.59 6.93 37.69
CA GLU A 5 -1.03 6.18 38.86
C GLU A 5 0.31 5.54 38.50
N ILE A 6 0.45 5.04 37.27
CA ILE A 6 1.60 4.28 36.82
C ILE A 6 2.60 5.08 35.99
N THR A 7 2.19 6.25 35.44
CA THR A 7 3.05 7.07 34.57
C THR A 7 3.06 8.55 34.95
N SER A 8 4.07 9.25 34.46
CA SER A 8 4.15 10.71 34.37
C SER A 8 3.94 11.13 32.92
N ILE A 9 3.01 12.05 32.68
CA ILE A 9 2.71 12.58 31.35
C ILE A 9 3.18 14.03 31.32
N LYS A 10 4.08 14.34 30.38
CA LYS A 10 4.65 15.68 30.18
C LYS A 10 4.56 16.08 28.71
N THR A 11 4.45 17.38 28.46
CA THR A 11 4.54 17.96 27.12
C THR A 11 6.00 18.16 26.73
N GLY A 12 6.36 17.95 25.48
CA GLY A 12 7.68 18.31 24.95
C GLY A 12 7.87 19.82 24.77
N GLN A 13 8.94 20.20 24.09
CA GLN A 13 9.31 21.61 23.86
C GLN A 13 8.81 22.11 22.51
N ALA A 14 8.53 23.40 22.39
CA ALA A 14 8.14 24.02 21.14
C ALA A 14 9.24 23.89 20.09
N VAL A 15 8.85 23.48 18.87
CA VAL A 15 9.75 23.33 17.74
C VAL A 15 9.01 23.65 16.43
N ASN A 16 9.72 24.24 15.49
CA ASN A 16 9.19 24.54 14.16
C ASN A 16 10.25 24.25 13.07
N LYS A 17 9.82 24.29 11.80
CA LYS A 17 10.71 23.99 10.67
C LYS A 17 11.90 24.95 10.57
N GLN A 18 11.75 26.21 10.98
CA GLN A 18 12.84 27.19 10.95
C GLN A 18 13.94 26.82 11.96
N MET A 19 13.57 26.40 13.18
CA MET A 19 14.52 25.91 14.18
C MET A 19 15.29 24.69 13.68
N ILE A 20 14.61 23.74 13.05
CA ILE A 20 15.24 22.54 12.48
C ILE A 20 16.21 22.94 11.36
N SER A 21 15.80 23.84 10.46
CA SER A 21 16.64 24.29 9.35
C SER A 21 17.85 25.11 9.82
N ALA A 22 17.73 25.81 10.93
CA ALA A 22 18.84 26.60 11.54
C ALA A 22 19.83 25.70 12.29
N ASN A 23 19.41 24.56 12.80
CA ASN A 23 20.24 23.64 13.61
C ASN A 23 20.10 22.19 13.06
N PRO A 24 20.50 21.90 11.84
CA PRO A 24 20.40 20.54 11.30
C PRO A 24 21.36 19.59 12.01
N GLY A 25 20.89 18.37 12.31
CA GLY A 25 21.68 17.39 13.05
C GLY A 25 21.15 15.96 12.89
N GLU A 26 21.47 15.09 13.85
CA GLU A 26 21.18 13.66 13.79
C GLU A 26 19.95 13.23 14.61
N TYR A 27 19.47 14.07 15.54
CA TYR A 27 18.39 13.70 16.45
C TYR A 27 17.02 13.92 15.80
N PRO A 28 16.17 12.88 15.70
CA PRO A 28 14.85 13.01 15.11
C PRO A 28 13.95 13.90 15.97
N VAL A 29 13.16 14.76 15.33
CA VAL A 29 12.17 15.63 15.98
C VAL A 29 10.80 14.97 15.91
N ILE A 30 10.33 14.44 17.04
CA ILE A 30 9.00 13.79 17.15
C ILE A 30 8.00 14.82 17.68
N ASN A 31 7.00 15.17 16.86
CA ASN A 31 6.00 16.19 17.20
C ASN A 31 4.57 15.66 17.00
N SER A 32 3.89 15.97 15.89
CA SER A 32 2.47 15.61 15.66
C SER A 32 2.26 14.51 14.61
N GLY A 33 3.32 14.08 13.94
CA GLY A 33 3.31 13.05 12.90
C GLY A 33 3.82 11.71 13.40
N ARG A 34 3.58 10.66 12.60
CA ARG A 34 4.20 9.33 12.79
C ARG A 34 5.68 9.34 12.41
N GLU A 35 6.02 10.15 11.41
CA GLU A 35 7.39 10.35 10.94
C GLU A 35 8.00 11.56 11.63
N PRO A 36 9.35 11.62 11.79
CA PRO A 36 10.03 12.79 12.29
C PRO A 36 9.72 14.04 11.46
N LEU A 37 9.52 15.17 12.12
CA LEU A 37 9.34 16.48 11.47
C LEU A 37 10.61 16.93 10.72
N GLY A 38 11.76 16.40 11.11
CA GLY A 38 13.10 16.63 10.62
C GLY A 38 14.12 16.13 11.62
N PHE A 39 15.39 16.57 11.45
CA PHE A 39 16.50 16.19 12.31
C PHE A 39 17.22 17.45 12.80
N ILE A 40 17.57 17.49 14.10
CA ILE A 40 18.17 18.66 14.77
C ILE A 40 19.44 18.25 15.56
N ASP A 41 20.32 19.20 15.85
CA ASP A 41 21.61 18.96 16.54
C ASP A 41 21.48 18.93 18.08
N GLU A 42 20.28 18.93 18.59
CA GLU A 42 20.03 18.87 20.05
C GLU A 42 18.92 17.84 20.35
N TRP A 43 18.98 17.28 21.56
CA TRP A 43 17.96 16.38 22.09
C TRP A 43 17.45 16.86 23.45
N ASN A 44 16.20 16.57 23.75
CA ASN A 44 15.60 16.87 25.07
C ASN A 44 15.02 15.65 25.76
N THR A 45 15.09 14.48 25.10
CA THR A 45 14.54 13.20 25.58
C THR A 45 15.56 12.10 25.33
N ASP A 46 15.81 11.27 26.35
CA ASP A 46 16.68 10.10 26.27
C ASP A 46 15.99 8.91 26.96
N ASN A 47 15.95 7.75 26.29
CA ASN A 47 15.36 6.49 26.80
C ASN A 47 13.94 6.61 27.40
N ASP A 48 13.13 7.55 26.90
CA ASP A 48 11.71 7.70 27.20
C ASP A 48 10.89 7.56 25.91
N PRO A 49 10.72 6.31 25.39
CA PRO A 49 10.36 6.08 24.00
C PRO A 49 8.87 6.29 23.68
N ILE A 50 7.98 6.19 24.67
CA ILE A 50 6.54 6.27 24.42
C ILE A 50 6.09 7.72 24.24
N GLY A 51 5.46 8.00 23.12
CA GLY A 51 4.85 9.27 22.82
C GLY A 51 3.38 9.13 22.41
N ILE A 52 2.56 10.14 22.77
CA ILE A 52 1.18 10.24 22.28
C ILE A 52 0.97 11.61 21.67
N THR A 53 0.55 11.66 20.40
CA THR A 53 0.27 12.91 19.70
C THR A 53 -0.91 13.62 20.35
N SER A 54 -0.69 14.88 20.77
CA SER A 54 -1.67 15.66 21.51
C SER A 54 -2.53 16.58 20.66
N ARG A 55 -2.14 16.87 19.41
CA ARG A 55 -2.86 17.81 18.52
C ARG A 55 -2.58 17.54 17.03
N GLY A 56 -3.58 17.87 16.20
CA GLY A 56 -3.50 17.79 14.74
C GLY A 56 -4.09 16.49 14.16
N ALA A 57 -3.86 16.25 12.87
CA ALA A 57 -4.46 15.11 12.15
C ALA A 57 -4.10 13.72 12.73
N GLY A 58 -2.95 13.61 13.40
CA GLY A 58 -2.50 12.39 14.06
C GLY A 58 -2.85 12.31 15.56
N VAL A 59 -3.76 13.13 16.07
CA VAL A 59 -4.12 13.15 17.50
C VAL A 59 -4.49 11.76 18.04
N GLY A 60 -3.99 11.43 19.23
CA GLY A 60 -4.20 10.13 19.88
C GLY A 60 -3.32 9.00 19.33
N SER A 61 -2.49 9.25 18.32
CA SER A 61 -1.55 8.22 17.83
C SER A 61 -0.44 7.96 18.85
N VAL A 62 -0.19 6.68 19.10
CA VAL A 62 0.89 6.20 19.97
C VAL A 62 2.14 5.96 19.12
N THR A 63 3.29 6.46 19.59
CA THR A 63 4.58 6.36 18.90
C THR A 63 5.65 5.76 19.80
N TRP A 64 6.64 5.12 19.18
CA TRP A 64 7.83 4.58 19.84
C TRP A 64 9.08 5.19 19.22
N GLN A 65 9.83 5.97 20.01
CA GLN A 65 11.10 6.54 19.57
C GLN A 65 12.19 6.22 20.62
N PRO A 66 13.07 5.25 20.34
CA PRO A 66 14.14 4.89 21.26
C PRO A 66 15.31 5.88 21.21
N GLY A 67 16.18 5.82 22.22
CA GLY A 67 17.42 6.60 22.32
C GLY A 67 17.17 8.09 22.50
N LYS A 68 18.11 8.89 21.99
CA LYS A 68 18.09 10.35 22.08
C LYS A 68 17.29 10.96 20.94
N TYR A 69 16.40 11.88 21.26
CA TYR A 69 15.58 12.59 20.27
C TYR A 69 15.02 13.89 20.84
N PHE A 70 14.50 14.74 19.98
CA PHE A 70 13.83 15.98 20.37
C PHE A 70 12.31 15.74 20.38
N ARG A 71 11.71 15.78 21.57
CA ARG A 71 10.26 15.70 21.74
C ARG A 71 9.64 17.09 21.60
N GLY A 72 8.80 17.25 20.59
CA GLY A 72 8.05 18.48 20.32
C GLY A 72 6.85 18.66 21.26
N ASN A 73 6.32 19.87 21.33
CA ASN A 73 5.22 20.25 22.22
C ASN A 73 3.85 19.65 21.84
N LEU A 74 3.74 19.03 20.68
CA LEU A 74 2.53 18.32 20.25
C LEU A 74 2.60 16.80 20.50
N ASN A 75 3.56 16.37 21.32
CA ASN A 75 3.78 14.98 21.70
C ASN A 75 3.91 14.87 23.21
N TYR A 76 3.00 14.13 23.86
CA TYR A 76 3.10 13.81 25.29
C TYR A 76 4.09 12.66 25.51
N SER A 77 4.94 12.77 26.54
CA SER A 77 5.65 11.62 27.07
C SER A 77 4.73 10.75 27.93
N VAL A 78 4.96 9.44 27.94
CA VAL A 78 4.31 8.49 28.87
C VAL A 78 5.41 7.74 29.61
N THR A 79 5.96 8.39 30.64
CA THR A 79 7.12 7.89 31.39
C THR A 79 6.69 7.05 32.57
N ILE A 80 7.12 5.81 32.67
CA ILE A 80 6.78 4.90 33.77
C ILE A 80 7.39 5.40 35.10
N LYS A 81 6.57 5.42 36.17
CA LYS A 81 7.00 5.78 37.52
C LYS A 81 7.70 4.64 38.26
N ASN A 82 7.22 3.43 38.07
CA ASN A 82 7.73 2.25 38.77
C ASN A 82 7.88 1.05 37.80
N PRO A 83 9.11 0.76 37.33
CA PRO A 83 9.37 -0.35 36.42
C PRO A 83 9.19 -1.73 37.05
N LYS A 84 9.04 -1.82 38.39
CA LYS A 84 8.67 -3.07 39.07
C LYS A 84 7.18 -3.39 39.00
N LEU A 85 6.35 -2.48 38.50
CA LEU A 85 4.91 -2.66 38.37
C LEU A 85 4.50 -2.89 36.92
N VAL A 86 5.06 -2.11 36.01
CA VAL A 86 4.75 -2.16 34.57
C VAL A 86 6.00 -1.95 33.74
N SER A 87 6.18 -2.76 32.71
CA SER A 87 7.30 -2.61 31.77
C SER A 87 6.95 -1.62 30.65
N THR A 88 7.94 -0.88 30.17
CA THR A 88 7.75 0.14 29.12
C THR A 88 7.26 -0.48 27.84
N ARG A 89 7.78 -1.65 27.47
CA ARG A 89 7.41 -2.29 26.22
C ARG A 89 6.00 -2.89 26.22
N PHE A 90 5.60 -3.49 27.33
CA PHE A 90 4.21 -3.93 27.53
C PHE A 90 3.24 -2.75 27.49
N LEU A 91 3.53 -1.65 28.20
CA LEU A 91 2.69 -0.46 28.20
C LEU A 91 2.54 0.13 26.78
N TYR A 92 3.61 0.13 25.98
CA TYR A 92 3.55 0.57 24.59
C TYR A 92 2.54 -0.24 23.75
N HIS A 93 2.62 -1.56 23.79
CA HIS A 93 1.68 -2.44 23.07
C HIS A 93 0.24 -2.28 23.56
N LEU A 94 0.06 -2.16 24.86
CA LEU A 94 -1.26 -1.94 25.44
C LEU A 94 -1.85 -0.57 25.03
N LEU A 95 -1.05 0.49 24.99
CA LEU A 95 -1.50 1.80 24.52
C LEU A 95 -1.82 1.79 23.02
N LEU A 96 -1.16 0.96 22.22
CA LEU A 96 -1.53 0.73 20.81
C LEU A 96 -2.89 0.05 20.70
N GLU A 97 -3.20 -0.90 21.59
CA GLU A 97 -4.53 -1.54 21.65
C GLU A 97 -5.60 -0.52 22.06
N LEU A 98 -5.32 0.25 23.09
CA LEU A 98 -6.23 1.28 23.61
C LEU A 98 -6.25 2.56 22.76
N GLN A 99 -5.60 2.57 21.58
CA GLN A 99 -5.56 3.78 20.73
C GLN A 99 -6.95 4.26 20.28
N PRO A 100 -7.93 3.40 19.95
CA PRO A 100 -9.30 3.85 19.67
C PRO A 100 -9.94 4.57 20.87
N GLU A 101 -9.73 4.09 22.09
CA GLU A 101 -10.21 4.75 23.31
C GLU A 101 -9.50 6.09 23.56
N ILE A 102 -8.17 6.15 23.33
CA ILE A 102 -7.42 7.40 23.40
C ILE A 102 -7.97 8.41 22.38
N GLN A 103 -8.28 7.98 21.17
CA GLN A 103 -8.87 8.83 20.14
C GLN A 103 -10.30 9.29 20.49
N ALA A 104 -11.07 8.45 21.18
CA ALA A 104 -12.40 8.84 21.69
C ALA A 104 -12.35 9.93 22.78
N LEU A 105 -11.20 10.09 23.47
CA LEU A 105 -10.98 11.18 24.43
C LEU A 105 -10.62 12.51 23.76
N CYS A 106 -10.41 12.53 22.44
CA CYS A 106 -10.02 13.73 21.71
C CYS A 106 -11.23 14.60 21.37
N THR A 107 -11.01 15.91 21.31
CA THR A 107 -11.98 16.86 20.77
C THR A 107 -11.72 17.09 19.29
N TYR A 108 -12.80 17.24 18.51
CA TYR A 108 -12.72 17.44 17.06
C TYR A 108 -13.36 18.76 16.61
N ASP A 109 -13.72 19.62 17.56
CA ASP A 109 -14.21 20.97 17.29
C ASP A 109 -13.05 21.89 16.93
N GLY A 110 -12.79 22.06 15.64
CA GLY A 110 -11.63 22.81 15.13
C GLY A 110 -10.40 21.92 14.91
N ILE A 111 -9.24 22.33 15.43
CA ILE A 111 -8.01 21.52 15.37
C ILE A 111 -8.13 20.37 16.38
N PRO A 112 -8.10 19.10 15.95
CA PRO A 112 -8.22 17.95 16.84
C PRO A 112 -7.19 18.01 17.97
N ALA A 113 -7.63 17.75 19.20
CA ALA A 113 -6.79 17.85 20.38
C ALA A 113 -7.14 16.82 21.46
N LEU A 114 -6.09 16.27 22.10
CA LEU A 114 -6.18 15.40 23.27
C LEU A 114 -5.78 16.17 24.51
N ASN A 115 -6.68 16.21 25.51
CA ASN A 115 -6.34 16.82 26.79
C ASN A 115 -5.60 15.82 27.68
N ALA A 116 -4.47 16.26 28.25
CA ALA A 116 -3.68 15.43 29.17
C ALA A 116 -4.44 14.96 30.40
N SER A 117 -5.45 15.72 30.89
CA SER A 117 -6.29 15.29 32.03
C SER A 117 -7.11 14.04 31.65
N ASN A 118 -7.74 14.04 30.47
CA ASN A 118 -8.55 12.91 30.02
C ASN A 118 -7.68 11.66 29.79
N LEU A 119 -6.51 11.85 29.18
CA LEU A 119 -5.55 10.75 28.98
C LEU A 119 -5.08 10.14 30.30
N LYS A 120 -4.89 10.94 31.34
CA LYS A 120 -4.45 10.48 32.69
C LYS A 120 -5.43 9.56 33.37
N ASP A 121 -6.72 9.65 33.06
CA ASP A 121 -7.78 8.83 33.65
C ASP A 121 -8.03 7.54 32.88
N LEU A 122 -7.34 7.31 31.74
CA LEU A 122 -7.42 6.06 30.99
C LEU A 122 -7.08 4.86 31.89
N LEU A 123 -7.89 3.82 31.84
CA LEU A 123 -7.71 2.61 32.64
C LEU A 123 -6.71 1.68 31.93
N ILE A 124 -5.75 1.19 32.71
CA ILE A 124 -4.68 0.31 32.25
C ILE A 124 -4.81 -1.02 33.00
N PRO A 125 -5.13 -2.13 32.32
CA PRO A 125 -5.13 -3.46 32.93
C PRO A 125 -3.70 -3.87 33.27
N ILE A 126 -3.53 -4.42 34.49
CA ILE A 126 -2.26 -4.98 34.94
C ILE A 126 -2.49 -6.46 35.28
N PRO A 127 -1.82 -7.38 34.59
CA PRO A 127 -1.99 -8.81 34.86
C PRO A 127 -1.49 -9.16 36.28
N CYS A 128 -2.16 -10.09 36.95
CA CYS A 128 -1.79 -10.60 38.30
C CYS A 128 -1.40 -9.48 39.28
N PRO A 129 -2.29 -8.52 39.62
CA PRO A 129 -1.94 -7.32 40.39
C PRO A 129 -1.43 -7.60 41.79
N ASP A 130 -1.79 -8.77 42.35
CA ASP A 130 -1.39 -9.21 43.68
C ASP A 130 -0.03 -9.94 43.72
N ASN A 131 0.55 -10.21 42.54
CA ASN A 131 1.86 -10.84 42.41
C ASN A 131 2.71 -10.08 41.37
N PRO A 132 3.46 -9.03 41.78
CA PRO A 132 4.24 -8.18 40.87
C PRO A 132 5.28 -8.94 40.05
N GLN A 133 5.91 -10.00 40.61
CA GLN A 133 6.89 -10.77 39.85
C GLN A 133 6.24 -11.52 38.69
N LYS A 134 5.15 -12.27 38.98
CA LYS A 134 4.38 -12.99 37.96
C LYS A 134 3.77 -12.01 36.96
N SER A 135 3.34 -10.82 37.40
CA SER A 135 2.84 -9.77 36.52
C SER A 135 3.89 -9.37 35.49
N LEU A 136 5.13 -9.08 35.93
CA LEU A 136 6.21 -8.69 35.02
C LEU A 136 6.64 -9.84 34.08
N GLU A 137 6.60 -11.09 34.53
CA GLU A 137 6.86 -12.26 33.68
C GLU A 137 5.83 -12.35 32.54
N ILE A 138 4.54 -12.16 32.83
CA ILE A 138 3.46 -12.15 31.83
C ILE A 138 3.63 -10.95 30.89
N GLN A 139 3.88 -9.76 31.41
CA GLN A 139 4.11 -8.55 30.61
C GLN A 139 5.30 -8.71 29.66
N ALA A 140 6.39 -9.33 30.14
CA ALA A 140 7.57 -9.58 29.31
C ALA A 140 7.27 -10.58 28.18
N GLU A 141 6.50 -11.63 28.46
CA GLU A 141 6.14 -12.63 27.46
C GLU A 141 5.17 -12.04 26.39
N ILE A 142 4.18 -11.24 26.81
CA ILE A 142 3.30 -10.50 25.89
C ILE A 142 4.13 -9.58 24.99
N ALA A 143 5.01 -8.76 25.58
CA ALA A 143 5.85 -7.85 24.82
C ALA A 143 6.75 -8.61 23.82
N ARG A 144 7.36 -9.71 24.25
CA ARG A 144 8.22 -10.56 23.40
C ARG A 144 7.46 -11.11 22.18
N ILE A 145 6.23 -11.59 22.39
CA ILE A 145 5.40 -12.14 21.30
C ILE A 145 5.03 -11.03 20.30
N LEU A 146 4.55 -9.89 20.79
CA LEU A 146 4.12 -8.78 19.94
C LEU A 146 5.29 -8.11 19.20
N ASP A 147 6.46 -8.03 19.85
CA ASP A 147 7.69 -7.55 19.23
C ASP A 147 8.13 -8.46 18.07
N ALA A 148 8.08 -9.77 18.27
CA ALA A 148 8.44 -10.74 17.23
C ALA A 148 7.55 -10.60 15.97
N PHE A 149 6.24 -10.36 16.12
CA PHE A 149 5.37 -10.08 14.99
C PHE A 149 5.68 -8.76 14.29
N THR A 150 6.00 -7.72 15.07
CA THR A 150 6.36 -6.40 14.54
C THR A 150 7.66 -6.47 13.73
N GLU A 151 8.69 -7.15 14.27
CA GLU A 151 9.97 -7.36 13.61
C GLU A 151 9.82 -8.17 12.32
N LEU A 152 9.12 -9.29 12.39
CA LEU A 152 8.84 -10.14 11.21
C LEU A 152 8.10 -9.35 10.12
N THR A 153 7.11 -8.54 10.48
CA THR A 153 6.38 -7.71 9.53
C THR A 153 7.29 -6.66 8.87
N ALA A 154 8.19 -6.06 9.64
CA ALA A 154 9.18 -5.12 9.11
C ALA A 154 10.18 -5.79 8.15
N GLU A 155 10.69 -6.97 8.50
CA GLU A 155 11.57 -7.77 7.64
C GLU A 155 10.89 -8.16 6.32
N LEU A 156 9.66 -8.67 6.37
CA LEU A 156 8.89 -9.02 5.18
C LEU A 156 8.61 -7.80 4.29
N THR A 157 8.37 -6.63 4.88
CA THR A 157 8.16 -5.37 4.15
C THR A 157 9.45 -4.91 3.45
N ALA A 158 10.59 -5.03 4.13
CA ALA A 158 11.90 -4.74 3.54
C ALA A 158 12.22 -5.71 2.39
N GLU A 159 11.95 -7.00 2.57
CA GLU A 159 12.11 -8.03 1.54
C GLU A 159 11.20 -7.74 0.34
N LEU A 160 9.93 -7.41 0.55
CA LEU A 160 9.02 -7.02 -0.53
C LEU A 160 9.56 -5.84 -1.33
N THR A 161 10.11 -4.83 -0.66
CA THR A 161 10.72 -3.67 -1.31
C THR A 161 11.93 -4.06 -2.15
N ALA A 162 12.80 -4.92 -1.62
CA ALA A 162 13.96 -5.44 -2.34
C ALA A 162 13.55 -6.27 -3.57
N ARG A 163 12.53 -7.13 -3.43
CA ARG A 163 12.01 -7.96 -4.54
C ARG A 163 11.32 -7.14 -5.62
N LYS A 164 10.61 -6.06 -5.27
CA LYS A 164 10.06 -5.12 -6.26
C LYS A 164 11.17 -4.44 -7.07
N LYS A 165 12.27 -4.04 -6.44
CA LYS A 165 13.45 -3.50 -7.15
C LYS A 165 14.06 -4.56 -8.07
N GLN A 166 14.19 -5.80 -7.59
CA GLN A 166 14.70 -6.92 -8.37
C GLN A 166 13.80 -7.23 -9.59
N TYR A 167 12.49 -7.25 -9.41
CA TYR A 167 11.54 -7.42 -10.50
C TYR A 167 11.73 -6.35 -11.58
N ASN A 168 11.77 -5.06 -11.20
CA ASN A 168 11.96 -3.97 -12.15
C ASN A 168 13.29 -4.12 -12.91
N TYR A 169 14.38 -4.44 -12.20
CA TYR A 169 15.68 -4.65 -12.82
C TYR A 169 15.65 -5.77 -13.86
N TYR A 170 15.15 -6.96 -13.50
CA TYR A 170 15.08 -8.08 -14.44
C TYR A 170 14.07 -7.84 -15.58
N ARG A 171 12.96 -7.17 -15.31
CA ARG A 171 12.01 -6.78 -16.36
C ARG A 171 12.71 -5.90 -17.39
N ASP A 172 13.40 -4.88 -16.95
CA ASP A 172 14.06 -3.93 -17.84
C ASP A 172 15.23 -4.59 -18.60
N GLN A 173 15.98 -5.49 -17.96
CA GLN A 173 17.03 -6.29 -18.60
C GLN A 173 16.48 -7.28 -19.65
N LEU A 174 15.45 -8.04 -19.30
CA LEU A 174 14.88 -9.07 -20.19
C LEU A 174 14.07 -8.49 -21.35
N LEU A 175 13.62 -7.24 -21.23
CA LEU A 175 12.91 -6.51 -22.27
C LEU A 175 13.80 -5.50 -23.02
N SER A 176 15.09 -5.44 -22.67
CA SER A 176 16.11 -4.71 -23.41
C SER A 176 16.80 -5.65 -24.39
N PHE A 177 16.83 -5.29 -25.66
CA PHE A 177 17.42 -6.06 -26.75
C PHE A 177 18.46 -5.22 -27.47
N GLU A 178 19.50 -5.85 -28.00
CA GLU A 178 20.49 -5.21 -28.86
C GLU A 178 19.88 -4.91 -30.24
N GLU A 179 20.48 -3.93 -30.92
CA GLU A 179 20.04 -3.55 -32.27
C GLU A 179 20.28 -4.72 -33.24
N GLY A 180 19.19 -5.17 -33.90
CA GLY A 180 19.23 -6.31 -34.81
C GLY A 180 18.69 -7.63 -34.25
N ASP A 181 18.57 -7.79 -32.93
CA ASP A 181 18.04 -9.01 -32.29
C ASP A 181 16.52 -9.10 -32.34
N VAL A 182 15.84 -7.98 -32.55
CA VAL A 182 14.38 -7.89 -32.53
C VAL A 182 13.86 -7.01 -33.68
N GLU A 183 12.62 -7.25 -34.07
CA GLU A 183 11.84 -6.31 -34.87
C GLU A 183 10.93 -5.50 -33.98
N TRP A 184 11.01 -4.18 -34.07
CA TRP A 184 10.12 -3.27 -33.36
C TRP A 184 8.83 -3.09 -34.13
N LYS A 185 7.71 -3.51 -33.55
CA LYS A 185 6.36 -3.38 -34.14
C LYS A 185 5.50 -2.45 -33.31
N THR A 186 4.57 -1.74 -33.95
CA THR A 186 3.56 -1.01 -33.17
C THR A 186 2.65 -1.99 -32.45
N LEU A 187 2.07 -1.57 -31.33
CA LEU A 187 1.06 -2.42 -30.66
C LEU A 187 -0.07 -2.79 -31.62
N GLY A 188 -0.48 -1.87 -32.53
CA GLY A 188 -1.53 -2.13 -33.52
C GLY A 188 -1.20 -3.23 -34.55
N ASP A 189 0.09 -3.46 -34.84
CA ASP A 189 0.50 -4.54 -35.72
C ASP A 189 0.28 -5.92 -35.10
N VAL A 190 0.47 -6.05 -33.79
CA VAL A 190 0.52 -7.34 -33.04
C VAL A 190 -0.64 -7.56 -32.07
N CYS A 191 -1.48 -6.54 -31.88
CA CYS A 191 -2.54 -6.56 -30.89
C CYS A 191 -3.75 -5.75 -31.42
N ASP A 192 -4.96 -6.25 -31.17
CA ASP A 192 -6.18 -5.46 -31.30
C ASP A 192 -6.51 -4.78 -29.96
N PHE A 193 -7.35 -3.76 -29.98
CA PHE A 193 -7.71 -2.98 -28.81
C PHE A 193 -9.22 -2.76 -28.72
N LYS A 194 -9.80 -3.09 -27.56
CA LYS A 194 -11.23 -2.92 -27.30
C LYS A 194 -11.45 -1.86 -26.24
N ASN A 195 -12.15 -0.78 -26.62
CA ASN A 195 -12.66 0.19 -25.63
C ASN A 195 -13.90 -0.37 -24.93
N GLY A 196 -14.13 0.02 -23.67
CA GLY A 196 -15.28 -0.43 -22.91
C GLY A 196 -16.59 0.27 -23.29
N PHE A 197 -17.67 -0.21 -22.68
CA PHE A 197 -19.05 0.26 -22.90
C PHE A 197 -19.41 1.43 -21.97
N ALA A 198 -20.23 2.36 -22.45
CA ALA A 198 -20.70 3.51 -21.69
C ALA A 198 -21.86 3.13 -20.75
N PHE A 199 -21.55 2.40 -19.69
CA PHE A 199 -22.54 2.09 -18.67
C PHE A 199 -23.02 3.37 -17.98
N LYS A 200 -24.34 3.54 -17.87
CA LYS A 200 -24.98 4.72 -17.28
C LYS A 200 -24.95 4.62 -15.75
N SER A 201 -24.39 5.62 -15.08
CA SER A 201 -24.22 5.60 -13.61
C SER A 201 -25.55 5.52 -12.85
N ASN A 202 -26.64 6.04 -13.41
CA ASN A 202 -27.98 5.96 -12.82
C ASN A 202 -28.64 4.56 -12.95
N LEU A 203 -28.02 3.65 -13.70
CA LEU A 203 -28.42 2.25 -13.83
C LEU A 203 -27.50 1.29 -13.08
N PHE A 204 -26.55 1.81 -12.30
CA PHE A 204 -25.71 0.97 -11.46
C PHE A 204 -26.53 0.35 -10.33
N LYS A 205 -26.22 -0.90 -10.02
CA LYS A 205 -26.86 -1.73 -9.00
C LYS A 205 -25.84 -2.18 -7.97
N ASP A 206 -26.32 -2.68 -6.85
CA ASP A 206 -25.48 -3.28 -5.80
C ASP A 206 -25.22 -4.76 -6.06
N THR A 207 -25.96 -5.37 -6.99
CA THR A 207 -25.82 -6.77 -7.40
C THR A 207 -26.05 -6.92 -8.90
N GLY A 208 -25.54 -8.00 -9.50
CA GLY A 208 -25.69 -8.28 -10.94
C GLY A 208 -24.36 -8.65 -11.60
N LEU A 209 -24.17 -8.20 -12.84
CA LEU A 209 -22.91 -8.39 -13.56
C LEU A 209 -21.91 -7.28 -13.22
N PRO A 210 -20.67 -7.60 -12.82
CA PRO A 210 -19.71 -6.61 -12.33
C PRO A 210 -19.10 -5.78 -13.47
N ILE A 211 -18.93 -4.47 -13.23
CA ILE A 211 -18.32 -3.51 -14.14
C ILE A 211 -16.94 -3.13 -13.63
N VAL A 212 -15.90 -3.35 -14.43
CA VAL A 212 -14.53 -2.87 -14.15
C VAL A 212 -14.39 -1.44 -14.65
N ARG A 213 -14.07 -0.53 -13.73
CA ARG A 213 -13.84 0.90 -13.96
C ARG A 213 -12.36 1.24 -13.79
N ILE A 214 -11.96 2.42 -14.21
CA ILE A 214 -10.58 2.90 -14.06
C ILE A 214 -10.08 2.86 -12.61
N THR A 215 -10.96 3.05 -11.62
CA THR A 215 -10.64 2.99 -10.19
C THR A 215 -10.30 1.57 -9.70
N ASN A 216 -10.71 0.55 -10.44
CA ASN A 216 -10.41 -0.84 -10.12
C ASN A 216 -9.02 -1.30 -10.61
N ILE A 217 -8.36 -0.50 -11.48
CA ILE A 217 -7.02 -0.83 -12.01
C ILE A 217 -5.96 -0.20 -11.12
N ASN A 218 -5.17 -1.04 -10.43
CA ASN A 218 -4.23 -0.58 -9.40
C ASN A 218 -2.78 -0.44 -9.88
N GLY A 219 -2.44 -0.88 -11.09
CA GLY A 219 -1.10 -0.81 -11.69
C GLY A 219 -0.38 -2.16 -11.83
N SER A 220 -1.00 -3.25 -11.38
CA SER A 220 -0.54 -4.63 -11.60
C SER A 220 -1.72 -5.61 -11.76
N GLY A 221 -2.83 -5.33 -11.12
CA GLY A 221 -4.04 -6.14 -11.15
C GLY A 221 -5.31 -5.32 -11.24
N VAL A 222 -6.43 -6.02 -11.10
CA VAL A 222 -7.78 -5.45 -11.05
C VAL A 222 -8.40 -5.79 -9.71
N ASP A 223 -8.70 -4.75 -8.92
CA ASP A 223 -9.36 -4.90 -7.63
C ASP A 223 -10.88 -5.05 -7.83
N MET A 224 -11.42 -6.18 -7.37
CA MET A 224 -12.84 -6.52 -7.48
C MET A 224 -13.62 -6.27 -6.18
N ALA A 225 -13.00 -5.68 -5.14
CA ALA A 225 -13.67 -5.44 -3.87
C ALA A 225 -14.73 -4.32 -3.95
N ASP A 226 -14.48 -3.26 -4.72
CA ASP A 226 -15.41 -2.14 -4.93
C ASP A 226 -15.80 -2.02 -6.41
N VAL A 227 -16.53 -2.99 -6.93
CA VAL A 227 -17.09 -2.93 -8.28
C VAL A 227 -18.54 -2.47 -8.25
N LYS A 228 -18.99 -1.84 -9.33
CA LYS A 228 -20.41 -1.58 -9.59
C LYS A 228 -20.96 -2.70 -10.43
N TYR A 229 -22.27 -2.87 -10.38
CA TYR A 229 -22.97 -3.91 -11.10
C TYR A 229 -24.00 -3.31 -12.06
N PHE A 230 -24.43 -4.11 -13.03
CA PHE A 230 -25.52 -3.76 -13.95
C PHE A 230 -26.37 -5.00 -14.27
N ASP A 231 -27.53 -4.75 -14.85
CA ASP A 231 -28.40 -5.75 -15.44
C ASP A 231 -28.41 -5.56 -16.98
N PRO A 232 -28.08 -6.58 -17.77
CA PRO A 232 -28.13 -6.49 -19.24
C PRO A 232 -29.49 -6.06 -19.79
N SER A 233 -30.59 -6.37 -19.10
CA SER A 233 -31.94 -6.00 -19.53
C SER A 233 -32.21 -4.48 -19.49
N ASP A 234 -31.39 -3.71 -18.78
CA ASP A 234 -31.48 -2.25 -18.74
C ASP A 234 -30.91 -1.57 -20.01
N TYR A 235 -30.26 -2.36 -20.89
CA TYR A 235 -29.58 -1.86 -22.08
C TYR A 235 -30.15 -2.52 -23.36
N LYS A 236 -30.30 -1.70 -24.42
CA LYS A 236 -30.74 -2.17 -25.74
C LYS A 236 -29.58 -2.79 -26.52
N GLU A 237 -28.37 -2.32 -26.23
CA GLU A 237 -27.15 -2.77 -26.89
C GLU A 237 -26.67 -4.10 -26.33
N ASN A 238 -26.00 -4.89 -27.17
CA ASN A 238 -25.38 -6.13 -26.72
C ASN A 238 -24.14 -5.86 -25.87
N THR A 239 -24.30 -5.91 -24.54
CA THR A 239 -23.20 -5.71 -23.58
C THR A 239 -22.21 -6.86 -23.53
N GLN A 240 -22.58 -8.08 -24.00
CA GLN A 240 -21.73 -9.28 -23.96
C GLN A 240 -20.41 -9.09 -24.70
N SER A 241 -20.38 -8.25 -25.73
CA SER A 241 -19.15 -7.96 -26.48
C SER A 241 -18.07 -7.21 -25.66
N TYR A 242 -18.42 -6.72 -24.48
CA TYR A 242 -17.51 -6.01 -23.53
C TYR A 242 -17.12 -6.86 -22.34
N ALA A 243 -17.42 -8.16 -22.40
CA ALA A 243 -17.02 -9.11 -21.38
C ALA A 243 -15.49 -9.26 -21.32
N ILE A 244 -15.00 -9.48 -20.12
CA ILE A 244 -13.60 -9.78 -19.81
C ILE A 244 -13.51 -11.03 -18.96
N ASP A 245 -12.49 -11.81 -19.23
CA ASP A 245 -12.23 -13.08 -18.56
C ASP A 245 -10.82 -13.10 -17.95
N SER A 246 -10.57 -14.09 -17.11
CA SER A 246 -9.26 -14.25 -16.44
C SER A 246 -8.12 -14.29 -17.47
N GLY A 247 -7.07 -13.52 -17.20
CA GLY A 247 -5.91 -13.34 -18.08
C GLY A 247 -5.99 -12.12 -18.99
N ASP A 248 -7.13 -11.43 -19.11
CA ASP A 248 -7.24 -10.22 -19.91
C ASP A 248 -6.40 -9.08 -19.35
N ILE A 249 -5.70 -8.36 -20.24
CA ILE A 249 -4.87 -7.21 -19.89
C ILE A 249 -5.67 -5.94 -20.14
N LEU A 250 -5.81 -5.13 -19.08
CA LEU A 250 -6.61 -3.92 -19.07
C LEU A 250 -5.74 -2.68 -18.85
N ILE A 251 -6.22 -1.55 -19.34
CA ILE A 251 -5.58 -0.24 -19.13
C ILE A 251 -6.62 0.82 -18.76
N ALA A 252 -6.30 1.66 -17.78
CA ALA A 252 -7.08 2.84 -17.46
C ALA A 252 -6.78 3.96 -18.46
N MET A 253 -7.82 4.49 -19.15
CA MET A 253 -7.68 5.41 -20.26
C MET A 253 -7.81 6.89 -19.86
N SER A 254 -8.24 7.19 -18.63
CA SER A 254 -8.45 8.58 -18.18
C SER A 254 -8.42 8.74 -16.66
N GLY A 255 -8.29 10.00 -16.20
CA GLY A 255 -8.33 10.37 -14.77
C GLY A 255 -7.01 10.05 -14.04
N ALA A 256 -7.05 10.04 -12.71
CA ALA A 256 -5.87 9.85 -11.85
C ALA A 256 -5.16 8.49 -12.02
N THR A 257 -5.83 7.51 -12.63
CA THR A 257 -5.27 6.17 -12.88
C THR A 257 -4.83 5.97 -14.34
N THR A 258 -4.84 7.01 -15.15
CA THR A 258 -4.48 6.93 -16.58
C THR A 258 -3.12 6.25 -16.78
N GLY A 259 -3.08 5.29 -17.70
CA GLY A 259 -1.87 4.52 -18.01
C GLY A 259 -1.60 3.34 -17.10
N LYS A 260 -2.32 3.19 -15.97
CA LYS A 260 -2.18 1.99 -15.14
C LYS A 260 -2.66 0.75 -15.88
N ILE A 261 -1.86 -0.29 -15.81
CA ILE A 261 -2.11 -1.62 -16.40
C ILE A 261 -2.60 -2.56 -15.30
N GLY A 262 -3.51 -3.46 -15.64
CA GLY A 262 -3.94 -4.53 -14.74
C GLY A 262 -4.21 -5.82 -15.49
N CYS A 263 -3.79 -6.95 -14.92
CA CYS A 263 -4.23 -8.27 -15.38
C CYS A 263 -5.50 -8.65 -14.60
N PHE A 264 -6.55 -9.03 -15.32
CA PHE A 264 -7.80 -9.47 -14.71
C PHE A 264 -7.69 -10.94 -14.31
N ASN A 265 -7.72 -11.23 -13.02
CA ASN A 265 -7.49 -12.56 -12.45
C ASN A 265 -8.69 -13.01 -11.60
N SER A 266 -9.91 -12.86 -12.11
CA SER A 266 -11.12 -13.30 -11.44
C SER A 266 -11.73 -14.53 -12.15
N ASN A 267 -12.30 -15.44 -11.37
CA ASN A 267 -13.07 -16.58 -11.90
C ASN A 267 -14.48 -16.19 -12.36
N ARG A 268 -14.87 -14.90 -12.21
CA ARG A 268 -16.16 -14.37 -12.66
C ARG A 268 -15.91 -13.45 -13.83
N THR A 269 -16.66 -13.63 -14.91
CA THR A 269 -16.71 -12.67 -16.02
C THR A 269 -17.14 -11.30 -15.50
N ALA A 270 -16.46 -10.26 -15.96
CA ALA A 270 -16.80 -8.86 -15.69
C ALA A 270 -16.91 -8.08 -17.00
N TYR A 271 -17.23 -6.78 -16.93
CA TYR A 271 -17.52 -5.99 -18.12
C TYR A 271 -16.76 -4.67 -18.10
N LEU A 272 -16.19 -4.29 -19.25
CA LEU A 272 -15.40 -3.09 -19.40
C LEU A 272 -16.25 -1.82 -19.41
N ASN A 273 -15.97 -0.89 -18.48
CA ASN A 273 -16.50 0.47 -18.56
C ASN A 273 -15.78 1.30 -19.65
N GLN A 274 -16.46 2.30 -20.23
CA GLN A 274 -16.00 3.12 -21.37
C GLN A 274 -14.59 3.72 -21.28
N ARG A 275 -14.06 3.90 -20.06
CA ARG A 275 -12.74 4.47 -19.81
C ARG A 275 -11.67 3.40 -19.50
N VAL A 276 -12.01 2.15 -19.70
CA VAL A 276 -11.10 1.02 -19.60
C VAL A 276 -10.94 0.39 -20.97
N GLY A 277 -9.69 0.13 -21.36
CA GLY A 277 -9.37 -0.59 -22.59
C GLY A 277 -8.85 -1.99 -22.29
N LYS A 278 -9.07 -2.92 -23.24
CA LYS A 278 -8.57 -4.30 -23.24
C LYS A 278 -7.67 -4.52 -24.44
N PHE A 279 -6.48 -5.09 -24.19
CA PHE A 279 -5.60 -5.57 -25.25
C PHE A 279 -5.99 -6.99 -25.66
N ILE A 280 -5.97 -7.25 -26.96
CA ILE A 280 -6.30 -8.56 -27.54
C ILE A 280 -5.14 -8.96 -28.44
N PRO A 281 -4.12 -9.70 -27.95
CA PRO A 281 -2.98 -10.13 -28.76
C PRO A 281 -3.45 -10.95 -29.96
N LYS A 282 -2.88 -10.66 -31.12
CA LYS A 282 -3.11 -11.46 -32.32
C LYS A 282 -2.41 -12.82 -32.14
N SER A 283 -3.15 -13.90 -32.36
CA SER A 283 -2.65 -15.26 -32.19
C SER A 283 -1.38 -15.50 -33.02
N ASN A 284 -0.41 -16.23 -32.44
CA ASN A 284 0.89 -16.57 -32.99
C ASN A 284 1.93 -15.42 -33.15
N ALA A 285 1.56 -14.17 -32.85
CA ALA A 285 2.49 -13.03 -32.93
C ALA A 285 2.98 -12.57 -31.57
N LEU A 286 2.11 -12.63 -30.56
CA LEU A 286 2.38 -12.00 -29.26
C LEU A 286 1.86 -12.85 -28.11
N ASN A 287 2.75 -13.19 -27.19
CA ASN A 287 2.39 -13.84 -25.93
C ASN A 287 1.74 -12.82 -24.97
N ASN A 288 0.60 -13.16 -24.39
CA ASN A 288 -0.19 -12.27 -23.54
C ASN A 288 0.58 -11.80 -22.29
N ARG A 289 1.30 -12.69 -21.61
CA ARG A 289 2.08 -12.34 -20.41
C ARG A 289 3.34 -11.53 -20.74
N TYR A 290 3.95 -11.77 -21.91
CA TYR A 290 5.02 -10.94 -22.42
C TYR A 290 4.54 -9.49 -22.66
N LEU A 291 3.36 -9.34 -23.32
CA LEU A 291 2.73 -8.04 -23.50
C LEU A 291 2.46 -7.35 -22.14
N TYR A 292 1.94 -8.07 -21.17
CA TYR A 292 1.67 -7.53 -19.82
C TYR A 292 2.92 -6.92 -19.19
N HIS A 293 4.01 -7.67 -19.10
CA HIS A 293 5.26 -7.17 -18.50
C HIS A 293 5.89 -6.03 -19.32
N PHE A 294 5.78 -6.10 -20.64
CA PHE A 294 6.21 -5.00 -21.49
C PHE A 294 5.41 -3.72 -21.22
N LEU A 295 4.09 -3.79 -21.15
CA LEU A 295 3.25 -2.63 -20.87
C LEU A 295 3.55 -2.03 -19.48
N LEU A 296 3.83 -2.86 -18.47
CA LEU A 296 4.27 -2.41 -17.15
C LEU A 296 5.60 -1.64 -17.20
N SER A 297 6.49 -1.97 -18.14
CA SER A 297 7.75 -1.21 -18.35
C SER A 297 7.55 0.13 -19.07
N LYS A 298 6.38 0.36 -19.67
CA LYS A 298 6.07 1.55 -20.47
C LYS A 298 5.06 2.49 -19.84
N THR A 299 4.69 2.28 -18.57
CA THR A 299 3.66 3.08 -17.88
C THR A 299 3.95 4.59 -17.92
N ASP A 300 5.19 5.01 -17.72
CA ASP A 300 5.58 6.43 -17.77
C ASP A 300 5.45 7.01 -19.19
N ALA A 301 5.89 6.27 -20.20
CA ALA A 301 5.76 6.67 -21.60
C ALA A 301 4.28 6.76 -22.02
N ILE A 302 3.45 5.82 -21.56
CA ILE A 302 2.01 5.82 -21.79
C ILE A 302 1.34 7.02 -21.10
N TYR A 303 1.77 7.36 -19.87
CA TYR A 303 1.25 8.52 -19.14
C TYR A 303 1.61 9.84 -19.85
N VAL A 304 2.84 9.97 -20.32
CA VAL A 304 3.28 11.12 -21.14
C VAL A 304 2.44 11.22 -22.43
N LEU A 305 2.17 10.09 -23.09
CA LEU A 305 1.32 10.04 -24.29
C LEU A 305 -0.13 10.49 -24.04
N ALA A 306 -0.62 10.35 -22.81
CA ALA A 306 -1.94 10.81 -22.38
C ALA A 306 -2.00 12.34 -22.08
N GLY A 307 -0.89 13.06 -22.26
CA GLY A 307 -0.80 14.51 -22.07
C GLY A 307 -0.34 14.97 -20.70
N GLY A 308 -0.08 14.07 -19.73
CA GLY A 308 0.61 14.36 -18.45
C GLY A 308 0.04 15.48 -17.57
N GLY A 309 -1.18 15.96 -17.83
CA GLY A 309 -1.81 17.09 -17.14
C GLY A 309 -2.71 16.69 -15.98
N ALA A 310 -3.45 17.65 -15.42
CA ALA A 310 -4.37 17.44 -14.30
C ALA A 310 -5.51 16.44 -14.60
N GLN A 311 -5.89 16.29 -15.87
CA GLN A 311 -6.88 15.31 -16.33
C GLN A 311 -6.38 14.60 -17.59
N PRO A 312 -5.42 13.66 -17.45
CA PRO A 312 -4.88 12.94 -18.58
C PRO A 312 -5.96 12.09 -19.26
N ASN A 313 -5.93 12.04 -20.59
CA ASN A 313 -6.86 11.23 -21.37
C ASN A 313 -6.10 10.54 -22.51
N LEU A 314 -5.98 9.23 -22.42
CA LEU A 314 -5.22 8.43 -23.36
C LEU A 314 -6.07 8.09 -24.60
N SER A 315 -5.54 8.42 -25.78
CA SER A 315 -6.14 8.00 -27.05
C SER A 315 -5.73 6.57 -27.37
N SER A 316 -6.70 5.68 -27.59
CA SER A 316 -6.43 4.31 -28.02
C SER A 316 -5.65 4.28 -29.35
N LYS A 317 -5.98 5.17 -30.30
CA LYS A 317 -5.24 5.30 -31.55
C LYS A 317 -3.76 5.65 -31.30
N ALA A 318 -3.50 6.69 -30.50
CA ALA A 318 -2.14 7.07 -30.18
C ALA A 318 -1.36 5.97 -29.43
N LEU A 319 -2.01 5.26 -28.51
CA LEU A 319 -1.43 4.12 -27.79
C LEU A 319 -0.99 3.02 -28.75
N MET A 320 -1.88 2.63 -29.66
CA MET A 320 -1.66 1.52 -30.59
C MET A 320 -0.65 1.86 -31.71
N GLU A 321 -0.54 3.13 -32.11
CA GLU A 321 0.37 3.56 -33.17
C GLU A 321 1.77 3.96 -32.67
N LYS A 322 1.89 4.48 -31.42
CA LYS A 322 3.13 5.09 -30.94
C LYS A 322 3.93 4.21 -29.98
N ILE A 323 3.32 3.25 -29.32
CA ILE A 323 4.05 2.32 -28.46
C ILE A 323 4.58 1.18 -29.33
N LEU A 324 5.91 1.05 -29.33
CA LEU A 324 6.62 0.01 -30.05
C LEU A 324 7.00 -1.11 -29.10
N ILE A 325 6.69 -2.36 -29.45
CA ILE A 325 7.03 -3.57 -28.72
C ILE A 325 8.10 -4.38 -29.47
N PRO A 326 9.17 -4.85 -28.81
CA PRO A 326 10.17 -5.68 -29.43
C PRO A 326 9.66 -7.12 -29.62
N ILE A 327 9.77 -7.64 -30.84
CA ILE A 327 9.41 -9.00 -31.18
C ILE A 327 10.70 -9.78 -31.47
N PRO A 328 11.17 -10.65 -30.56
CA PRO A 328 12.36 -11.45 -30.78
C PRO A 328 12.11 -12.47 -31.88
N TYR A 329 13.12 -12.76 -32.71
CA TYR A 329 13.05 -13.74 -33.79
C TYR A 329 11.82 -13.55 -34.71
N ALA A 330 11.52 -12.33 -35.13
CA ALA A 330 10.28 -11.99 -35.84
C ALA A 330 10.02 -12.81 -37.12
N ASN A 331 11.10 -13.35 -37.74
CA ASN A 331 11.02 -14.21 -38.93
C ASN A 331 10.79 -15.71 -38.61
N ASP A 332 10.75 -16.09 -37.33
CA ASP A 332 10.51 -17.46 -36.85
C ASP A 332 9.48 -17.43 -35.70
N SER A 333 8.23 -17.61 -36.02
CA SER A 333 7.13 -17.50 -35.05
C SER A 333 7.25 -18.49 -33.89
N THR A 334 7.82 -19.67 -34.13
CA THR A 334 8.03 -20.69 -33.09
C THR A 334 9.09 -20.25 -32.10
N LYS A 335 10.24 -19.79 -32.58
CA LYS A 335 11.30 -19.26 -31.71
C LYS A 335 10.85 -17.99 -31.02
N SER A 336 10.15 -17.09 -31.72
CA SER A 336 9.61 -15.86 -31.15
C SER A 336 8.70 -16.16 -29.96
N THR A 337 7.72 -17.04 -30.15
CA THR A 337 6.78 -17.41 -29.07
C THR A 337 7.47 -18.11 -27.92
N ALA A 338 8.46 -18.96 -28.18
CA ALA A 338 9.23 -19.64 -27.15
C ALA A 338 10.04 -18.65 -26.29
N GLU A 339 10.69 -17.66 -26.92
CA GLU A 339 11.48 -16.66 -26.20
C GLU A 339 10.57 -15.69 -25.39
N GLN A 340 9.50 -15.20 -26.00
CA GLN A 340 8.49 -14.39 -25.28
C GLN A 340 7.96 -15.14 -24.05
N LYS A 341 7.63 -16.44 -24.20
CA LYS A 341 7.17 -17.29 -23.10
C LYS A 341 8.25 -17.49 -22.02
N ARG A 342 9.52 -17.68 -22.43
CA ARG A 342 10.65 -17.78 -21.49
C ARG A 342 10.77 -16.53 -20.63
N ILE A 343 10.76 -15.35 -21.25
CA ILE A 343 10.81 -14.05 -20.58
C ILE A 343 9.63 -13.88 -19.64
N ALA A 344 8.41 -14.13 -20.16
CA ALA A 344 7.18 -14.02 -19.37
C ALA A 344 7.22 -14.93 -18.13
N ASN A 345 7.62 -16.19 -18.26
CA ASN A 345 7.67 -17.15 -17.16
C ASN A 345 8.65 -16.73 -16.03
N ILE A 346 9.77 -16.08 -16.39
CA ILE A 346 10.71 -15.56 -15.39
C ILE A 346 10.06 -14.40 -14.64
N LEU A 347 9.46 -13.46 -15.37
CA LEU A 347 8.85 -12.27 -14.80
C LEU A 347 7.58 -12.60 -14.00
N ASP A 348 6.78 -13.59 -14.44
CA ASP A 348 5.59 -14.04 -13.73
C ASP A 348 5.91 -14.56 -12.32
N LYS A 349 7.02 -15.30 -12.16
CA LYS A 349 7.46 -15.78 -10.83
C LYS A 349 7.79 -14.63 -9.88
N LEU A 350 8.44 -13.59 -10.39
CA LEU A 350 8.78 -12.40 -9.60
C LEU A 350 7.53 -11.54 -9.34
N ASP A 351 6.63 -11.43 -10.31
CA ASP A 351 5.37 -10.70 -10.19
C ASP A 351 4.46 -11.34 -9.12
N THR A 352 4.31 -12.66 -9.15
CA THR A 352 3.57 -13.41 -8.12
C THR A 352 4.13 -13.16 -6.72
N LEU A 353 5.45 -13.23 -6.56
CA LEU A 353 6.10 -13.00 -5.27
C LEU A 353 5.86 -11.57 -4.72
N THR A 354 5.79 -10.59 -5.61
CA THR A 354 5.78 -9.17 -5.22
C THR A 354 4.42 -8.50 -5.24
N ASN A 355 3.48 -9.00 -6.03
CA ASN A 355 2.21 -8.31 -6.29
C ASN A 355 0.96 -9.16 -6.02
N SER A 356 1.10 -10.50 -5.87
CA SER A 356 -0.05 -11.35 -5.59
C SER A 356 -0.60 -11.10 -4.17
N ILE A 357 -1.91 -10.85 -4.08
CA ILE A 357 -2.65 -10.70 -2.81
C ILE A 357 -3.17 -12.04 -2.27
N THR A 358 -3.07 -13.12 -3.05
CA THR A 358 -3.51 -14.47 -2.66
C THR A 358 -2.34 -15.35 -2.24
N GLU A 359 -1.15 -15.04 -2.73
CA GLU A 359 0.10 -15.74 -2.43
C GLU A 359 1.27 -14.74 -2.51
N GLY A 360 2.47 -15.12 -2.05
CA GLY A 360 3.62 -14.23 -2.05
C GLY A 360 3.70 -13.30 -0.83
N LEU A 361 4.66 -12.36 -0.88
CA LEU A 361 5.00 -11.48 0.25
C LEU A 361 3.84 -10.56 0.70
N PRO A 362 3.04 -9.93 -0.19
CA PRO A 362 1.93 -9.10 0.27
C PRO A 362 0.91 -9.88 1.12
N ARG A 363 0.62 -11.13 0.73
CA ARG A 363 -0.29 -12.00 1.49
C ARG A 363 0.29 -12.40 2.83
N GLU A 364 1.58 -12.73 2.88
CA GLU A 364 2.26 -13.08 4.12
C GLU A 364 2.26 -11.91 5.10
N ILE A 365 2.56 -10.69 4.63
CA ILE A 365 2.51 -9.46 5.45
C ILE A 365 1.10 -9.26 6.02
N GLU A 366 0.06 -9.37 5.20
CA GLU A 366 -1.34 -9.24 5.66
C GLU A 366 -1.68 -10.26 6.75
N LEU A 367 -1.27 -11.51 6.57
CA LEU A 367 -1.52 -12.57 7.55
C LEU A 367 -0.79 -12.31 8.87
N ARG A 368 0.46 -11.82 8.84
CA ARG A 368 1.22 -11.48 10.05
C ARG A 368 0.63 -10.28 10.77
N GLN A 369 0.14 -9.28 10.04
CA GLN A 369 -0.58 -8.15 10.63
C GLN A 369 -1.86 -8.60 11.34
N LYS A 370 -2.65 -9.46 10.72
CA LYS A 370 -3.86 -10.03 11.35
C LYS A 370 -3.53 -10.87 12.61
N GLN A 371 -2.43 -11.61 12.58
CA GLN A 371 -1.97 -12.34 13.76
C GLN A 371 -1.56 -11.39 14.89
N TYR A 372 -0.80 -10.34 14.58
CA TYR A 372 -0.43 -9.30 15.54
C TYR A 372 -1.68 -8.66 16.17
N GLU A 373 -2.64 -8.21 15.34
CA GLU A 373 -3.90 -7.63 15.81
C GLU A 373 -4.65 -8.60 16.71
N HIS A 374 -4.83 -9.86 16.31
CA HIS A 374 -5.51 -10.86 17.10
C HIS A 374 -4.87 -11.07 18.49
N TYR A 375 -3.54 -11.18 18.58
CA TYR A 375 -2.88 -11.35 19.87
C TYR A 375 -2.86 -10.07 20.70
N ARG A 376 -2.78 -8.92 20.08
CA ARG A 376 -2.85 -7.61 20.73
C ARG A 376 -4.24 -7.40 21.36
N ASP A 377 -5.32 -7.70 20.63
CA ASP A 377 -6.72 -7.57 21.10
C ASP A 377 -7.02 -8.45 22.34
N GLN A 378 -6.17 -9.44 22.63
CA GLN A 378 -6.32 -10.30 23.83
C GLN A 378 -5.73 -9.69 25.11
N ILE A 379 -5.04 -8.56 25.02
CA ILE A 379 -4.40 -7.91 26.18
C ILE A 379 -5.14 -6.68 26.71
N GLY A 380 -6.16 -6.19 25.96
CA GLY A 380 -7.02 -5.03 26.29
C GLY A 380 -8.15 -5.30 27.29
#